data_61162d21d9423ed84387ae3e2ac2d6fd
#
_entry.id   61162d21d9423ed84387ae3e2ac2d6fd
#
_cell.length_a   1.000
_cell.length_b   1.000
_cell.length_c   1.000
_cell.angle_alpha   90.00
_cell.angle_beta   90.00
_cell.angle_gamma   90.00
#
_symmetry.space_group_name_H-M   'P 1'
#
loop_
_entity.id
_entity.type
_entity.pdbx_description
1 polymer ?
#
loop_
_entity_poly.entity_id
_entity_poly.type
_entity_poly.pdbx_seq_one_letter_code
_entity_poly.pdbx_strand_id
1 'polypeptide(L)'
;MHYVATVSLALLVSQTALASPELARSKNCVACHHMERKMIGPAYKAIAERYAKDESAAKTLNEKVIKGGVGNWGQTPMPPQSNLSPAEAETLVKWILSQH
;
A
#
# COMPACT_ATOMS: atom_id res chain seq x y z
N MET A 1 33.41 -12.92 47.37
CA MET A 1 32.89 -11.86 46.46
C MET A 1 32.05 -12.52 45.38
N HIS A 2 30.75 -12.33 45.47
CA HIS A 2 29.86 -12.86 44.45
C HIS A 2 29.47 -11.69 43.53
N TYR A 3 29.91 -11.74 42.26
CA TYR A 3 29.48 -10.81 41.25
C TYR A 3 28.13 -11.28 40.71
N VAL A 4 27.08 -10.57 41.06
CA VAL A 4 25.76 -10.79 40.43
C VAL A 4 25.78 -10.03 39.10
N ALA A 5 25.92 -10.77 38.00
CA ALA A 5 25.79 -10.21 36.70
C ALA A 5 24.28 -9.98 36.42
N THR A 6 23.88 -8.73 36.50
CA THR A 6 22.51 -8.34 36.07
C THR A 6 22.47 -8.36 34.56
N VAL A 7 21.85 -9.40 33.99
CA VAL A 7 21.55 -9.45 32.57
C VAL A 7 20.35 -8.52 32.34
N SER A 8 20.62 -7.32 31.83
CA SER A 8 19.56 -6.44 31.35
C SER A 8 19.00 -7.00 30.05
N LEU A 9 17.81 -7.59 30.13
CA LEU A 9 17.07 -8.03 28.96
C LEU A 9 16.49 -6.77 28.29
N ALA A 10 17.14 -6.32 27.21
CA ALA A 10 16.60 -5.26 26.39
C ALA A 10 15.37 -5.78 25.64
N LEU A 11 14.18 -5.33 26.04
CA LEU A 11 12.95 -5.57 25.30
C LEU A 11 13.01 -4.75 23.99
N LEU A 12 13.30 -5.44 22.90
CA LEU A 12 13.16 -4.89 21.55
C LEU A 12 11.65 -4.74 21.28
N VAL A 13 11.12 -3.53 21.44
CA VAL A 13 9.78 -3.21 20.97
C VAL A 13 9.87 -3.07 19.45
N SER A 14 9.52 -4.13 18.71
CA SER A 14 9.38 -4.01 17.27
C SER A 14 8.10 -3.23 16.99
N GLN A 15 8.24 -2.04 16.40
CA GLN A 15 7.11 -1.33 15.84
C GLN A 15 6.63 -2.10 14.61
N THR A 16 5.49 -2.78 14.75
CA THR A 16 4.81 -3.40 13.62
C THR A 16 4.18 -2.29 12.78
N ALA A 17 4.68 -2.09 11.56
CA ALA A 17 3.98 -1.32 10.57
C ALA A 17 2.59 -1.94 10.33
N LEU A 18 1.57 -1.10 10.04
CA LEU A 18 0.26 -1.59 9.65
C LEU A 18 0.42 -2.53 8.46
N ALA A 19 -0.26 -3.70 8.51
CA ALA A 19 -0.38 -4.58 7.36
C ALA A 19 -1.11 -3.82 6.23
N SER A 20 -0.80 -4.16 4.98
CA SER A 20 -1.27 -3.38 3.83
C SER A 20 -2.79 -3.28 3.67
N PRO A 21 -3.62 -4.31 4.01
CA PRO A 21 -5.07 -4.14 4.05
C PRO A 21 -5.53 -3.09 5.06
N GLU A 22 -4.94 -3.05 6.25
CA GLU A 22 -5.26 -2.05 7.27
C GLU A 22 -4.78 -0.67 6.87
N LEU A 23 -3.62 -0.57 6.22
CA LEU A 23 -3.12 0.68 5.69
C LEU A 23 -4.04 1.24 4.60
N ALA A 24 -4.49 0.41 3.66
CA ALA A 24 -5.46 0.79 2.64
C ALA A 24 -6.75 1.32 3.25
N ARG A 25 -7.24 0.67 4.31
CA ARG A 25 -8.42 1.11 5.03
C ARG A 25 -8.20 2.44 5.75
N SER A 26 -7.09 2.60 6.45
CA SER A 26 -6.76 3.82 7.18
C SER A 26 -6.56 5.03 6.27
N LYS A 27 -6.10 4.80 5.04
CA LYS A 27 -5.94 5.84 4.00
C LYS A 27 -7.17 6.01 3.11
N ASN A 28 -8.26 5.33 3.45
CA ASN A 28 -9.55 5.43 2.78
C ASN A 28 -9.57 4.96 1.32
N CYS A 29 -8.64 4.12 0.92
CA CYS A 29 -8.62 3.51 -0.42
C CYS A 29 -9.87 2.67 -0.66
N VAL A 30 -10.40 2.05 0.39
CA VAL A 30 -11.59 1.19 0.34
C VAL A 30 -12.88 1.92 0.01
N ALA A 31 -12.91 3.26 0.06
CA ALA A 31 -14.05 4.05 -0.39
C ALA A 31 -14.27 3.94 -1.90
N CYS A 32 -13.22 3.68 -2.67
CA CYS A 32 -13.25 3.63 -4.13
C CYS A 32 -12.82 2.30 -4.71
N HIS A 33 -12.04 1.50 -3.98
CA HIS A 33 -11.48 0.24 -4.46
C HIS A 33 -11.96 -0.94 -3.62
N HIS A 34 -12.36 -2.01 -4.30
CA HIS A 34 -12.65 -3.30 -3.70
C HIS A 34 -11.59 -4.33 -4.14
N MET A 35 -11.48 -5.43 -3.41
CA MET A 35 -10.52 -6.49 -3.75
C MET A 35 -10.80 -7.11 -5.12
N GLU A 36 -12.06 -7.45 -5.40
CA GLU A 36 -12.44 -8.30 -6.54
C GLU A 36 -13.39 -7.65 -7.54
N ARG A 37 -14.04 -6.54 -7.19
CA ARG A 37 -15.03 -5.90 -8.06
C ARG A 37 -14.72 -4.44 -8.30
N LYS A 38 -15.10 -3.96 -9.48
CA LYS A 38 -15.07 -2.53 -9.80
C LYS A 38 -16.09 -1.80 -8.94
N MET A 39 -15.63 -0.70 -8.36
CA MET A 39 -16.47 0.30 -7.71
C MET A 39 -16.29 1.64 -8.44
N ILE A 40 -16.00 2.71 -7.73
CA ILE A 40 -15.58 3.99 -8.32
C ILE A 40 -14.25 3.80 -9.04
N GLY A 41 -13.30 3.12 -8.40
CA GLY A 41 -12.03 2.72 -9.00
C GLY A 41 -12.00 1.23 -9.35
N PRO A 42 -10.96 0.79 -10.06
CA PRO A 42 -10.79 -0.62 -10.40
C PRO A 42 -10.53 -1.48 -9.16
N ALA A 43 -10.91 -2.77 -9.26
CA ALA A 43 -10.55 -3.75 -8.24
C ALA A 43 -9.03 -3.87 -8.10
N TYR A 44 -8.53 -4.11 -6.89
CA TYR A 44 -7.09 -4.37 -6.68
C TYR A 44 -6.59 -5.53 -7.52
N LYS A 45 -7.38 -6.60 -7.62
CA LYS A 45 -7.07 -7.76 -8.45
C LYS A 45 -6.92 -7.40 -9.93
N ALA A 46 -7.79 -6.54 -10.45
CA ALA A 46 -7.72 -6.07 -11.83
C ALA A 46 -6.46 -5.23 -12.07
N ILE A 47 -6.07 -4.41 -11.12
CA ILE A 47 -4.82 -3.64 -11.17
C ILE A 47 -3.62 -4.59 -11.23
N ALA A 48 -3.57 -5.56 -10.32
CA ALA A 48 -2.50 -6.55 -10.27
C ALA A 48 -2.37 -7.33 -11.59
N GLU A 49 -3.48 -7.77 -12.16
CA GLU A 49 -3.51 -8.49 -13.43
C GLU A 49 -3.02 -7.63 -14.59
N ARG A 50 -3.44 -6.38 -14.67
CA ARG A 50 -3.06 -5.46 -15.73
C ARG A 50 -1.56 -5.18 -15.76
N TYR A 51 -0.93 -5.08 -14.59
CA TYR A 51 0.48 -4.74 -14.45
C TYR A 51 1.39 -5.95 -14.17
N ALA A 52 0.87 -7.17 -14.25
CA ALA A 52 1.59 -8.39 -13.87
C ALA A 52 2.92 -8.59 -14.60
N LYS A 53 3.04 -8.11 -15.83
CA LYS A 53 4.24 -8.25 -16.69
C LYS A 53 4.99 -6.94 -16.90
N ASP A 54 4.59 -5.89 -16.22
CA ASP A 54 5.19 -4.57 -16.33
C ASP A 54 6.23 -4.37 -15.22
N GLU A 55 7.50 -4.42 -15.57
CA GLU A 55 8.60 -4.25 -14.61
C GLU A 55 8.66 -2.84 -13.99
N SER A 56 8.07 -1.84 -14.66
CA SER A 56 8.00 -0.47 -14.16
C SER A 56 6.74 -0.19 -13.33
N ALA A 57 5.89 -1.18 -13.12
CA ALA A 57 4.58 -1.01 -12.48
C ALA A 57 4.68 -0.37 -11.10
N ALA A 58 5.60 -0.84 -10.25
CA ALA A 58 5.76 -0.31 -8.90
C ALA A 58 6.05 1.20 -8.91
N LYS A 59 6.98 1.65 -9.74
CA LYS A 59 7.33 3.06 -9.88
C LYS A 59 6.15 3.88 -10.41
N THR A 60 5.51 3.40 -11.45
CA THR A 60 4.37 4.07 -12.08
C THR A 60 3.21 4.22 -11.09
N LEU A 61 2.87 3.15 -10.38
CA LEU A 61 1.76 3.15 -9.43
C LEU A 61 2.07 3.93 -8.15
N ASN A 62 3.32 3.93 -7.68
CA ASN A 62 3.73 4.78 -6.56
C ASN A 62 3.47 6.26 -6.86
N GLU A 63 3.77 6.71 -8.05
CA GLU A 63 3.45 8.07 -8.47
C GLU A 63 1.95 8.31 -8.60
N LYS A 64 1.21 7.34 -9.16
CA LYS A 64 -0.23 7.42 -9.35
C LYS A 64 -1.01 7.58 -8.05
N VAL A 65 -0.69 6.80 -7.03
CA VAL A 65 -1.41 6.89 -5.75
C VAL A 65 -1.16 8.21 -5.03
N ILE A 66 0.02 8.80 -5.19
CA ILE A 66 0.37 10.08 -4.58
C ILE A 66 -0.24 11.26 -5.37
N LYS A 67 -0.05 11.26 -6.68
CA LYS A 67 -0.43 12.38 -7.57
C LYS A 67 -1.84 12.27 -8.12
N GLY A 68 -2.46 11.09 -8.04
CA GLY A 68 -3.72 10.81 -8.70
C GLY A 68 -3.56 10.69 -10.21
N GLY A 69 -4.68 10.61 -10.90
CA GLY A 69 -4.68 10.53 -12.35
C GLY A 69 -6.04 10.20 -12.93
N VAL A 70 -6.13 10.22 -14.25
CA VAL A 70 -7.33 9.93 -15.01
C VAL A 70 -6.96 9.30 -16.35
N GLY A 71 -7.83 8.48 -16.89
CA GLY A 71 -7.72 7.95 -18.24
C GLY A 71 -7.23 6.50 -18.34
N ASN A 72 -6.46 6.00 -17.39
CA ASN A 72 -5.96 4.61 -17.44
C ASN A 72 -7.07 3.56 -17.24
N TRP A 73 -8.10 3.92 -16.50
CA TRP A 73 -9.24 3.06 -16.16
C TRP A 73 -10.58 3.71 -16.49
N GLY A 74 -10.59 4.59 -17.49
CA GLY A 74 -11.74 5.36 -17.87
C GLY A 74 -11.65 6.81 -17.46
N GLN A 75 -12.78 7.50 -17.42
CA GLN A 75 -12.81 8.95 -17.23
C GLN A 75 -12.99 9.40 -15.79
N THR A 76 -13.26 8.49 -14.88
CA THR A 76 -13.36 8.82 -13.45
C THR A 76 -11.98 9.09 -12.88
N PRO A 77 -11.70 10.30 -12.39
CA PRO A 77 -10.39 10.61 -11.85
C PRO A 77 -10.17 9.96 -10.48
N MET A 78 -8.93 9.53 -10.23
CA MET A 78 -8.47 9.22 -8.89
C MET A 78 -7.84 10.49 -8.31
N PRO A 79 -8.35 11.01 -7.18
CA PRO A 79 -7.75 12.19 -6.58
C PRO A 79 -6.36 11.89 -6.00
N PRO A 80 -5.49 12.91 -5.88
CA PRO A 80 -4.22 12.77 -5.19
C PRO A 80 -4.41 12.33 -3.73
N GLN A 81 -3.56 11.41 -3.26
CA GLN A 81 -3.57 10.96 -1.87
C GLN A 81 -2.46 11.68 -1.09
N SER A 82 -2.72 12.93 -0.74
CA SER A 82 -1.75 13.81 -0.07
C SER A 82 -1.37 13.37 1.35
N ASN A 83 -2.16 12.46 1.94
CA ASN A 83 -1.91 11.87 3.25
C ASN A 83 -1.04 10.61 3.23
N LEU A 84 -0.48 10.24 2.06
CA LEU A 84 0.45 9.14 1.91
C LEU A 84 1.88 9.63 1.92
N SER A 85 2.73 9.01 2.76
CA SER A 85 4.17 9.14 2.63
C SER A 85 4.66 8.28 1.44
N PRO A 86 5.86 8.58 0.89
CA PRO A 86 6.45 7.72 -0.15
C PRO A 86 6.61 6.26 0.28
N ALA A 87 6.99 6.01 1.54
CA ALA A 87 7.13 4.66 2.08
C ALA A 87 5.78 3.94 2.19
N GLU A 88 4.72 4.64 2.59
CA GLU A 88 3.37 4.08 2.64
C GLU A 88 2.84 3.76 1.25
N ALA A 89 3.07 4.62 0.27
CA ALA A 89 2.72 4.38 -1.13
C ALA A 89 3.40 3.12 -1.67
N GLU A 90 4.69 2.96 -1.42
CA GLU A 90 5.46 1.79 -1.82
C GLU A 90 4.89 0.51 -1.20
N THR A 91 4.59 0.53 0.09
CA THR A 91 3.99 -0.61 0.80
C THR A 91 2.63 -0.99 0.23
N LEU A 92 1.76 -0.01 -0.01
CA LEU A 92 0.44 -0.24 -0.59
C LEU A 92 0.52 -0.80 -2.01
N VAL A 93 1.34 -0.21 -2.86
CA VAL A 93 1.48 -0.62 -4.26
C VAL A 93 2.05 -2.04 -4.36
N LYS A 94 3.04 -2.38 -3.55
CA LYS A 94 3.58 -3.74 -3.48
C LYS A 94 2.49 -4.75 -3.12
N TRP A 95 1.67 -4.43 -2.14
CA TRP A 95 0.54 -5.27 -1.75
C TRP A 95 -0.50 -5.39 -2.86
N ILE A 96 -0.90 -4.26 -3.48
CA ILE A 96 -1.86 -4.26 -4.60
C ILE A 96 -1.38 -5.15 -5.73
N LEU A 97 -0.12 -5.03 -6.13
CA LEU A 97 0.47 -5.83 -7.21
C LEU A 97 0.54 -7.33 -6.88
N SER A 98 0.43 -7.71 -5.62
CA SER A 98 0.40 -9.11 -5.18
C SER A 98 -0.99 -9.75 -5.23
N GLN A 99 -2.04 -9.02 -5.60
CA GLN A 99 -3.44 -9.46 -5.54
C GLN A 99 -3.93 -10.18 -6.81
N HIS A 100 -3.09 -10.93 -7.45
CA HIS A 100 -3.47 -11.71 -8.65
C HIS A 100 -3.70 -13.19 -8.36
#